data_424e60846c2fc5c2864962e045194ee6
#
_entry.id   424e60846c2fc5c2864962e045194ee6
#
_cell.length_a   1.000
_cell.length_b   1.000
_cell.length_c   1.000
_cell.angle_alpha   90.00
_cell.angle_beta   90.00
_cell.angle_gamma   90.00
#
_symmetry.space_group_name_H-M   'P 1'
#
loop_
_entity.id
_entity.type
_entity.pdbx_description
1 polymer ?
#
loop_
_entity_poly.entity_id
_entity_poly.type
_entity_poly.pdbx_seq_one_letter_code
_entity_poly.pdbx_strand_id
1 'polypeptide(L)'
;MRRAISHAKNGEWPISKAVDGVTLDYEARHRRRYRLRTHEGEDVLLDLAEAVAMADGDGLRLEDNSWLTVKAGQEDLIEITTDNPQHLARVAWHLGNRHLLAAINANRILIRPDHVIESMVVGLDARIRHVTEAFQPEHGAYHEHRDTPLSSAS
;
A
#
# COMPACT_ATOMS: atom_id res chain seq x y z
N MET A 1 -19.61 16.90 8.84
CA MET A 1 -18.51 16.24 8.12
C MET A 1 -19.06 15.06 7.35
N ARG A 2 -18.85 15.04 6.04
CA ARG A 2 -19.31 13.91 5.23
C ARG A 2 -18.52 12.65 5.58
N ARG A 3 -19.10 11.49 5.35
CA ARG A 3 -18.44 10.21 5.61
C ARG A 3 -18.21 9.44 4.32
N ALA A 4 -17.06 8.81 4.22
CA ALA A 4 -16.74 7.85 3.17
C ALA A 4 -17.03 6.46 3.75
N ILE A 5 -17.99 5.76 3.17
CA ILE A 5 -18.59 4.58 3.80
C ILE A 5 -18.32 3.27 3.06
N SER A 6 -17.79 3.33 1.84
CA SER A 6 -17.42 2.11 1.14
C SER A 6 -16.27 2.35 0.19
N HIS A 7 -15.59 1.28 -0.16
CA HIS A 7 -14.39 1.27 -0.98
C HIS A 7 -14.63 0.40 -2.22
N ALA A 8 -14.07 0.82 -3.35
CA ALA A 8 -14.07 0.02 -4.56
C ALA A 8 -12.68 0.06 -5.20
N LYS A 9 -12.29 -1.04 -5.82
CA LYS A 9 -10.99 -1.17 -6.45
C LYS A 9 -10.91 -0.32 -7.72
N ASN A 10 -9.72 0.08 -8.08
CA ASN A 10 -9.44 0.77 -9.33
C ASN A 10 -10.08 0.00 -10.49
N GLY A 11 -10.83 0.72 -11.32
CA GLY A 11 -11.53 0.14 -12.46
C GLY A 11 -12.91 -0.42 -12.12
N GLU A 12 -13.29 -0.46 -10.85
CA GLU A 12 -14.57 -1.03 -10.42
C GLU A 12 -15.52 0.00 -9.83
N TRP A 13 -15.30 1.27 -10.13
CA TRP A 13 -16.16 2.33 -9.65
C TRP A 13 -16.30 3.44 -10.70
N PRO A 14 -17.37 4.27 -10.61
CA PRO A 14 -17.64 5.27 -11.64
C PRO A 14 -16.74 6.50 -11.46
N ILE A 15 -15.59 6.49 -12.11
CA ILE A 15 -14.59 7.55 -11.96
C ILE A 15 -15.13 8.92 -12.39
N SER A 16 -16.11 8.95 -13.30
CA SER A 16 -16.74 10.20 -13.71
C SER A 16 -17.55 10.87 -12.58
N LYS A 17 -17.82 10.14 -11.51
CA LYS A 17 -18.51 10.67 -10.33
C LYS A 17 -17.56 11.13 -9.25
N ALA A 18 -16.27 11.13 -9.50
CA ALA A 18 -15.30 11.64 -8.54
C ALA A 18 -15.43 13.15 -8.44
N VAL A 19 -15.65 13.64 -7.22
CA VAL A 19 -15.80 15.07 -6.95
C VAL A 19 -14.53 15.68 -6.39
N ASP A 20 -13.62 14.85 -5.89
CA ASP A 20 -12.37 15.28 -5.26
C ASP A 20 -11.48 14.05 -5.11
N GLY A 21 -10.36 14.20 -4.47
CA GLY A 21 -9.46 13.10 -4.19
C GLY A 21 -8.76 13.25 -2.86
N VAL A 22 -8.14 12.18 -2.40
CA VAL A 22 -7.30 12.16 -1.20
C VAL A 22 -5.99 11.50 -1.53
N THR A 23 -4.90 12.02 -0.96
CA THR A 23 -3.57 11.44 -1.09
C THR A 23 -3.21 10.80 0.25
N LEU A 24 -2.98 9.51 0.25
CA LEU A 24 -2.78 8.73 1.47
C LEU A 24 -1.49 7.91 1.37
N ASP A 25 -0.70 7.91 2.43
CA ASP A 25 0.46 7.03 2.52
C ASP A 25 0.01 5.59 2.80
N TYR A 26 0.96 4.66 2.91
CA TYR A 26 0.64 3.26 3.10
C TYR A 26 -0.20 3.04 4.37
N GLU A 27 0.21 3.64 5.48
CA GLU A 27 -0.50 3.47 6.76
C GLU A 27 -1.94 3.94 6.67
N ALA A 28 -2.15 5.13 6.11
CA ALA A 28 -3.49 5.71 5.98
C ALA A 28 -4.37 4.87 5.05
N ARG A 29 -3.78 4.25 4.01
CA ARG A 29 -4.53 3.41 3.07
C ARG A 29 -5.03 2.10 3.68
N HIS A 30 -4.62 1.79 4.92
CA HIS A 30 -5.04 0.56 5.61
C HIS A 30 -5.93 0.83 6.81
N ARG A 31 -6.32 2.09 7.01
CA ARG A 31 -7.21 2.47 8.11
C ARG A 31 -8.66 2.18 7.75
N ARG A 32 -9.40 1.67 8.73
CA ARG A 32 -10.85 1.50 8.62
C ARG A 32 -11.58 2.79 8.96
N ARG A 33 -11.08 3.51 9.94
CA ARG A 33 -11.69 4.76 10.41
C ARG A 33 -10.60 5.80 10.57
N TYR A 34 -10.74 6.92 9.85
CA TYR A 34 -9.68 7.89 9.79
C TYR A 34 -10.20 9.22 9.26
N ARG A 35 -9.67 10.30 9.77
CA ARG A 35 -10.04 11.63 9.30
C ARG A 35 -9.19 11.97 8.08
N LEU A 36 -9.86 12.16 6.95
CA LEU A 36 -9.21 12.47 5.68
C LEU A 36 -9.31 13.95 5.38
N ARG A 37 -8.30 14.47 4.71
CA ARG A 37 -8.35 15.80 4.14
C ARG A 37 -8.27 15.68 2.63
N THR A 38 -9.29 16.21 1.94
CA THR A 38 -9.33 16.11 0.48
C THR A 38 -8.39 17.14 -0.15
N HIS A 39 -8.12 16.97 -1.44
CA HIS A 39 -7.26 17.89 -2.19
C HIS A 39 -7.80 19.32 -2.16
N GLU A 40 -9.12 19.48 -2.08
CA GLU A 40 -9.74 20.80 -2.00
C GLU A 40 -9.90 21.31 -0.57
N GLY A 41 -9.38 20.57 0.40
CA GLY A 41 -9.33 21.03 1.79
C GLY A 41 -10.52 20.67 2.65
N GLU A 42 -11.41 19.81 2.18
CA GLU A 42 -12.55 19.36 2.96
C GLU A 42 -12.11 18.24 3.92
N ASP A 43 -12.63 18.27 5.15
CA ASP A 43 -12.45 17.16 6.08
C ASP A 43 -13.56 16.12 5.87
N VAL A 44 -13.17 14.88 5.68
CA VAL A 44 -14.08 13.75 5.47
C VAL A 44 -13.72 12.66 6.46
N LEU A 45 -14.71 12.02 7.06
CA LEU A 45 -14.46 10.89 7.95
C LEU A 45 -14.53 9.60 7.14
N LEU A 46 -13.41 8.90 7.05
CA LEU A 46 -13.40 7.53 6.54
C LEU A 46 -14.05 6.65 7.62
N ASP A 47 -15.06 5.89 7.25
CA ASP A 47 -15.79 5.06 8.19
C ASP A 47 -16.28 3.80 7.46
N LEU A 48 -15.34 2.89 7.24
CA LEU A 48 -15.61 1.64 6.52
C LEU A 48 -16.10 0.57 7.47
N ALA A 49 -16.88 -0.37 6.96
CA ALA A 49 -17.37 -1.50 7.74
C ALA A 49 -16.20 -2.37 8.23
N GLU A 50 -15.15 -2.48 7.42
CA GLU A 50 -13.95 -3.24 7.78
C GLU A 50 -12.73 -2.63 7.12
N ALA A 51 -11.55 -2.97 7.65
CA ALA A 51 -10.30 -2.46 7.09
C ALA A 51 -10.05 -3.10 5.72
N VAL A 52 -9.62 -2.29 4.77
CA VAL A 52 -9.26 -2.75 3.43
C VAL A 52 -7.89 -2.19 3.07
N ALA A 53 -7.21 -2.87 2.14
CA ALA A 53 -5.97 -2.38 1.59
C ALA A 53 -6.31 -1.53 0.36
N MET A 54 -6.20 -0.22 0.48
CA MET A 54 -6.47 0.69 -0.63
C MET A 54 -5.23 0.83 -1.50
N ALA A 55 -5.43 0.83 -2.81
CA ALA A 55 -4.37 1.03 -3.78
C ALA A 55 -4.59 2.34 -4.54
N ASP A 56 -3.56 2.78 -5.24
CA ASP A 56 -3.66 3.98 -6.07
C ASP A 56 -4.77 3.78 -7.12
N GLY A 57 -5.62 4.78 -7.27
CA GLY A 57 -6.73 4.71 -8.22
C GLY A 57 -8.01 4.10 -7.69
N ASP A 58 -8.01 3.60 -6.46
CA ASP A 58 -9.23 3.11 -5.83
C ASP A 58 -10.20 4.25 -5.57
N GLY A 59 -11.47 3.91 -5.30
CA GLY A 59 -12.49 4.89 -5.00
C GLY A 59 -13.06 4.73 -3.60
N LEU A 60 -13.45 5.84 -3.01
CA LEU A 60 -14.19 5.87 -1.75
C LEU A 60 -15.54 6.53 -2.02
N ARG A 61 -16.62 5.82 -1.70
CA ARG A 61 -17.97 6.35 -1.90
C ARG A 61 -18.41 7.10 -0.65
N LEU A 62 -18.87 8.32 -0.87
CA LEU A 62 -19.44 9.15 0.19
C LEU A 62 -20.91 8.80 0.41
N GLU A 63 -21.44 9.18 1.55
CA GLU A 63 -22.86 8.85 1.88
C GLU A 63 -23.87 9.51 0.92
N ASP A 64 -23.48 10.56 0.21
CA ASP A 64 -24.33 11.21 -0.80
C ASP A 64 -24.18 10.59 -2.20
N ASN A 65 -23.48 9.46 -2.29
CA ASN A 65 -23.22 8.72 -3.54
C ASN A 65 -22.21 9.38 -4.49
N SER A 66 -21.55 10.44 -4.06
CA SER A 66 -20.38 10.94 -4.80
C SER A 66 -19.14 10.14 -4.38
N TRP A 67 -18.04 10.34 -5.09
CA TRP A 67 -16.84 9.53 -4.93
C TRP A 67 -15.60 10.39 -4.74
N LEU A 68 -14.64 9.86 -4.00
CA LEU A 68 -13.28 10.39 -3.90
C LEU A 68 -12.31 9.41 -4.53
N THR A 69 -11.34 9.94 -5.28
CA THR A 69 -10.25 9.13 -5.80
C THR A 69 -9.17 8.99 -4.73
N VAL A 70 -8.69 7.77 -4.53
CA VAL A 70 -7.53 7.51 -3.66
C VAL A 70 -6.27 7.61 -4.48
N LYS A 71 -5.32 8.41 -4.03
CA LYS A 71 -3.99 8.51 -4.62
C LYS A 71 -2.97 8.06 -3.59
N ALA A 72 -2.08 7.15 -3.97
CA ALA A 72 -1.00 6.71 -3.10
C ALA A 72 0.04 7.83 -3.00
N GLY A 73 0.25 8.33 -1.80
CA GLY A 73 1.20 9.41 -1.56
C GLY A 73 2.64 8.91 -1.59
N GLN A 74 3.56 9.81 -1.94
CA GLN A 74 4.97 9.50 -1.95
C GLN A 74 5.52 9.40 -0.55
N GLU A 75 6.46 8.47 -0.35
CA GLU A 75 7.12 8.24 0.94
C GLU A 75 8.61 8.05 0.71
N ASP A 76 9.37 8.26 1.76
CA ASP A 76 10.80 7.96 1.73
C ASP A 76 10.99 6.45 1.80
N LEU A 77 11.64 5.89 0.81
CA LEU A 77 11.83 4.45 0.68
C LEU A 77 13.29 4.13 0.39
N ILE A 78 13.62 2.86 0.55
CA ILE A 78 14.91 2.31 0.15
C ILE A 78 14.68 1.44 -1.08
N GLU A 79 15.38 1.77 -2.16
CA GLU A 79 15.39 0.95 -3.37
C GLU A 79 16.55 -0.03 -3.29
N ILE A 80 16.27 -1.30 -3.49
CA ILE A 80 17.25 -2.37 -3.48
C ILE A 80 17.41 -2.89 -4.90
N THR A 81 18.64 -2.91 -5.39
CA THR A 81 18.98 -3.44 -6.72
C THR A 81 20.12 -4.43 -6.63
N THR A 82 20.20 -5.31 -7.61
CA THR A 82 21.26 -6.31 -7.71
C THR A 82 21.71 -6.41 -9.17
N ASP A 83 22.80 -7.18 -9.40
CA ASP A 83 23.35 -7.32 -10.75
C ASP A 83 22.53 -8.25 -11.66
N ASN A 84 21.70 -9.12 -11.06
CA ASN A 84 20.93 -10.06 -11.85
C ASN A 84 19.65 -10.47 -11.10
N PRO A 85 18.66 -11.02 -11.84
CA PRO A 85 17.37 -11.36 -11.24
C PRO A 85 17.45 -12.46 -10.18
N GLN A 86 18.37 -13.40 -10.32
CA GLN A 86 18.51 -14.49 -9.34
C GLN A 86 18.97 -13.95 -8.00
N HIS A 87 19.91 -13.01 -8.02
CA HIS A 87 20.38 -12.36 -6.81
C HIS A 87 19.25 -11.55 -6.15
N LEU A 88 18.47 -10.86 -6.96
CA LEU A 88 17.32 -10.10 -6.45
C LEU A 88 16.30 -11.04 -5.79
N ALA A 89 16.06 -12.20 -6.39
CA ALA A 89 15.14 -13.20 -5.82
C ALA A 89 15.63 -13.70 -4.46
N ARG A 90 16.93 -13.87 -4.29
CA ARG A 90 17.51 -14.28 -3.00
C ARG A 90 17.30 -13.22 -1.94
N VAL A 91 17.50 -11.95 -2.31
CA VAL A 91 17.24 -10.85 -1.39
C VAL A 91 15.77 -10.82 -0.98
N ALA A 92 14.87 -10.98 -1.96
CA ALA A 92 13.44 -11.03 -1.68
C ALA A 92 13.10 -12.15 -0.70
N TRP A 93 13.71 -13.32 -0.84
CA TRP A 93 13.51 -14.44 0.05
C TRP A 93 13.90 -14.10 1.49
N HIS A 94 15.05 -13.45 1.67
CA HIS A 94 15.50 -13.03 3.01
C HIS A 94 14.56 -11.99 3.62
N LEU A 95 14.08 -11.04 2.82
CA LEU A 95 13.13 -10.04 3.30
C LEU A 95 11.81 -10.70 3.73
N GLY A 96 11.33 -11.66 2.94
CA GLY A 96 10.11 -12.41 3.26
C GLY A 96 10.23 -13.19 4.56
N ASN A 97 11.40 -13.75 4.83
CA ASN A 97 11.66 -14.48 6.08
C ASN A 97 11.62 -13.57 7.30
N ARG A 98 11.74 -12.28 7.12
CA ARG A 98 11.65 -11.32 8.22
C ARG A 98 10.27 -10.66 8.28
N HIS A 99 9.33 -11.14 7.48
CA HIS A 99 7.96 -10.64 7.41
C HIS A 99 7.89 -9.14 7.10
N LEU A 100 8.80 -8.66 6.29
CA LEU A 100 8.86 -7.27 5.90
C LEU A 100 7.93 -6.98 4.74
N LEU A 101 7.31 -5.81 4.77
CA LEU A 101 6.59 -5.31 3.62
C LEU A 101 7.59 -4.90 2.55
N ALA A 102 7.39 -5.40 1.34
CA ALA A 102 8.27 -5.12 0.22
C ALA A 102 7.46 -4.97 -1.06
N ALA A 103 7.78 -3.95 -1.85
CA ALA A 103 7.19 -3.76 -3.17
C ALA A 103 8.17 -4.34 -4.18
N ILE A 104 7.77 -5.40 -4.87
CA ILE A 104 8.65 -6.15 -5.75
C ILE A 104 8.35 -5.82 -7.20
N ASN A 105 9.36 -5.33 -7.92
CA ASN A 105 9.32 -5.07 -9.34
C ASN A 105 10.29 -6.02 -10.06
N ALA A 106 10.31 -5.95 -11.38
CA ALA A 106 11.13 -6.87 -12.18
C ALA A 106 12.62 -6.80 -11.84
N ASN A 107 13.12 -5.62 -11.48
CA ASN A 107 14.55 -5.41 -11.29
C ASN A 107 14.89 -4.59 -10.04
N ARG A 108 13.95 -4.40 -9.14
CA ARG A 108 14.21 -3.72 -7.87
C ARG A 108 13.18 -4.10 -6.81
N ILE A 109 13.52 -3.87 -5.56
CA ILE A 109 12.61 -4.02 -4.43
C ILE A 109 12.61 -2.71 -3.67
N LEU A 110 11.42 -2.27 -3.22
CA LEU A 110 11.29 -1.09 -2.36
C LEU A 110 10.87 -1.54 -0.98
N ILE A 111 11.51 -0.98 0.04
CA ILE A 111 11.14 -1.20 1.44
C ILE A 111 11.11 0.14 2.15
N ARG A 112 10.46 0.19 3.29
CA ARG A 112 10.53 1.37 4.16
C ARG A 112 11.89 1.39 4.86
N PRO A 113 12.43 2.58 5.20
CA PRO A 113 13.77 2.67 5.82
C PRO A 113 13.84 1.87 7.12
N ASP A 114 14.92 1.09 7.26
CA ASP A 114 15.17 0.29 8.45
C ASP A 114 16.66 -0.05 8.46
N HIS A 115 17.40 0.50 9.43
CA HIS A 115 18.86 0.37 9.48
C HIS A 115 19.33 -1.08 9.54
N VAL A 116 18.62 -1.93 10.28
CA VAL A 116 19.02 -3.33 10.44
C VAL A 116 18.85 -4.06 9.11
N ILE A 117 17.74 -3.83 8.45
CA ILE A 117 17.44 -4.48 7.17
C ILE A 117 18.37 -3.95 6.07
N GLU A 118 18.64 -2.65 6.05
CA GLU A 118 19.57 -2.07 5.08
C GLU A 118 20.94 -2.69 5.20
N SER A 119 21.43 -2.87 6.43
CA SER A 119 22.72 -3.52 6.67
C SER A 119 22.71 -4.98 6.21
N MET A 120 21.62 -5.69 6.46
CA MET A 120 21.48 -7.07 6.02
C MET A 120 21.56 -7.17 4.50
N VAL A 121 20.83 -6.29 3.82
CA VAL A 121 20.76 -6.29 2.36
C VAL A 121 22.12 -5.97 1.74
N VAL A 122 22.84 -5.00 2.30
CA VAL A 122 24.20 -4.67 1.85
C VAL A 122 25.11 -5.87 2.09
N GLY A 123 24.95 -6.56 3.21
CA GLY A 123 25.69 -7.78 3.50
C GLY A 123 25.41 -8.93 2.54
N LEU A 124 24.30 -8.88 1.82
CA LEU A 124 23.95 -9.82 0.76
C LEU A 124 24.44 -9.34 -0.62
N ASP A 125 25.29 -8.33 -0.64
CA ASP A 125 25.88 -7.76 -1.86
C ASP A 125 24.89 -7.03 -2.76
N ALA A 126 23.76 -6.62 -2.23
CA ALA A 126 22.84 -5.76 -2.96
C ALA A 126 23.21 -4.29 -2.75
N ARG A 127 22.71 -3.45 -3.64
CA ARG A 127 22.90 -2.00 -3.55
C ARG A 127 21.62 -1.37 -3.04
N ILE A 128 21.76 -0.31 -2.26
CA ILE A 128 20.61 0.45 -1.77
C ILE A 128 20.71 1.90 -2.21
N ARG A 129 19.57 2.53 -2.37
CA ARG A 129 19.45 3.95 -2.71
C ARG A 129 18.20 4.52 -2.07
N HIS A 130 18.28 5.73 -1.56
CA HIS A 130 17.10 6.43 -1.04
C HIS A 130 16.29 6.99 -2.20
N VAL A 131 15.00 6.73 -2.20
CA VAL A 131 14.07 7.23 -3.22
C VAL A 131 12.81 7.74 -2.54
N THR A 132 12.03 8.55 -3.27
CA THR A 132 10.75 9.05 -2.81
C THR A 132 9.69 8.64 -3.82
N GLU A 133 8.86 7.70 -3.45
CA GLU A 133 7.85 7.10 -4.33
C GLU A 133 6.66 6.62 -3.51
N ALA A 134 5.57 6.31 -4.17
CA ALA A 134 4.45 5.66 -3.52
C ALA A 134 4.84 4.24 -3.10
N PHE A 135 4.42 3.84 -1.90
CA PHE A 135 4.71 2.48 -1.41
C PHE A 135 3.48 1.61 -1.55
N GLN A 136 3.57 0.63 -2.44
CA GLN A 136 2.50 -0.33 -2.68
C GLN A 136 3.09 -1.74 -2.61
N PRO A 137 3.31 -2.25 -1.38
CA PRO A 137 3.97 -3.54 -1.19
C PRO A 137 3.08 -4.72 -1.56
N GLU A 138 3.72 -5.87 -1.73
CA GLU A 138 3.03 -7.12 -1.95
C GLU A 138 2.18 -7.48 -0.75
N HIS A 139 1.04 -8.10 -1.00
CA HIS A 139 0.22 -8.69 0.05
C HIS A 139 0.59 -10.16 0.16
N GLY A 140 0.78 -10.65 1.39
CA GLY A 140 1.06 -12.06 1.61
C GLY A 140 -0.12 -12.93 1.19
N ALA A 141 0.17 -14.18 0.84
CA ALA A 141 -0.86 -15.13 0.42
C ALA A 141 -1.98 -15.26 1.46
N TYR A 142 -1.63 -15.19 2.74
CA TYR A 142 -2.60 -15.32 3.82
C TYR A 142 -3.40 -14.05 4.07
N HIS A 143 -2.97 -12.91 3.53
CA HIS A 143 -3.69 -11.65 3.69
C HIS A 143 -5.09 -11.75 3.12
N GLU A 144 -5.25 -12.38 1.96
CA GLU A 144 -6.53 -12.53 1.29
C GLU A 144 -7.44 -13.54 1.94
N HIS A 145 -6.92 -14.35 2.86
CA HIS A 145 -7.67 -15.40 3.53
C HIS A 145 -8.01 -15.06 4.98
N ARG A 146 -7.80 -13.83 5.38
CA ARG A 146 -8.03 -13.42 6.76
C ARG A 146 -9.43 -13.67 7.26
N ASP A 147 -10.38 -13.47 6.39
CA ASP A 147 -11.79 -13.57 6.75
C ASP A 147 -12.35 -14.96 6.50
N THR A 148 -11.56 -15.90 6.01
CA THR A 148 -12.01 -17.27 5.80
C THR A 148 -11.80 -18.05 7.09
N PRO A 149 -12.73 -18.89 7.44
CA PRO A 149 -12.57 -19.74 8.61
C PRO A 149 -11.50 -20.77 8.33
N LEU A 150 -10.72 -20.83 8.27
CA LEU A 150 -9.87 -21.71 7.93
C LEU A 150 -8.95 -22.26 8.28
N SER A 151 -9.01 -21.91 8.16
CA SER A 151 -8.32 -22.15 8.16
C SER A 151 -7.97 -23.10 8.12
N SER A 152 -8.51 -23.22 7.93
CA SER A 152 -8.42 -24.17 7.81
C SER A 152 -7.54 -24.82 7.52
N ALA A 153 -7.25 -24.68 7.36
CA ALA A 153 -6.61 -25.34 6.97
C ALA A 153 -5.66 -25.79 7.17
N SER A 154 -5.68 -25.69 7.30
CA SER A 154 -4.92 -26.13 7.49
C SER A 154 -4.23 -26.61 7.41
#